data_c8bb3e449332a7b6063f4fab72a85a01
#
_entry.id   c8bb3e449332a7b6063f4fab72a85a01
#
_cell.length_a   1.000
_cell.length_b   1.000
_cell.length_c   1.000
_cell.angle_alpha   90.00
_cell.angle_beta   90.00
_cell.angle_gamma   90.00
#
_symmetry.space_group_name_H-M   'P 1'
#
loop_
_entity.id
_entity.type
_entity.pdbx_description
1 polymer ?
#
loop_
_entity_poly.entity_id
_entity_poly.type
_entity_poly.pdbx_seq_one_letter_code
_entity_poly.pdbx_strand_id
1 'polypeptide(L)'
;MDKVNDTAFVSSIDILAKESPSVYVEITNAFSELNIKIISLNTSINKNGEFQIKIGVLVKDKDQLQKVKNKMSSLPSVFEVK
;
A
#
# COMPACT_ATOMS: atom_id res chain seq x y z
N MET A 1 19.66 21.98 1.96
CA MET A 1 19.28 21.62 2.32
C MET A 1 18.78 21.23 2.85
N ASP A 2 18.37 20.95 2.86
CA ASP A 2 17.79 20.55 3.23
C ASP A 2 17.43 19.96 3.87
N LYS A 3 17.21 19.70 4.13
CA LYS A 3 16.80 19.12 4.60
C LYS A 3 16.41 18.59 5.17
N VAL A 4 16.29 18.57 5.27
CA VAL A 4 15.90 18.12 5.81
C VAL A 4 15.28 17.60 6.35
N ASN A 5 14.91 17.92 6.45
CA ASN A 5 14.14 17.38 7.05
C ASN A 5 13.63 16.34 6.73
N ASP A 6 13.98 15.87 6.45
CA ASP A 6 13.54 14.75 5.93
C ASP A 6 13.15 13.79 6.90
N THR A 7 11.90 13.86 7.32
CA THR A 7 11.35 12.97 8.28
C THR A 7 10.64 11.80 7.63
N ALA A 8 10.84 11.59 6.34
CA ALA A 8 10.26 10.45 5.63
C ALA A 8 10.76 9.12 6.20
N PHE A 9 9.87 8.15 6.32
CA PHE A 9 10.25 6.84 6.84
C PHE A 9 9.55 5.74 6.04
N VAL A 10 10.12 4.54 6.10
CA VAL A 10 9.56 3.39 5.41
C VAL A 10 8.57 2.69 6.32
N SER A 11 7.39 2.40 5.80
CA SER A 11 6.37 1.69 6.54
C SER A 11 5.86 0.53 5.69
N SER A 12 5.44 -0.54 6.35
CA SER A 12 4.89 -1.71 5.66
C SER A 12 3.37 -1.74 5.81
N ILE A 13 2.70 -2.09 4.73
CA ILE A 13 1.26 -2.25 4.71
C ILE A 13 0.95 -3.65 4.22
N ASP A 14 0.15 -4.38 4.96
CA ASP A 14 -0.30 -5.71 4.57
C ASP A 14 -1.73 -5.63 4.06
N ILE A 15 -1.96 -6.15 2.86
CA ILE A 15 -3.26 -6.11 2.22
C ILE A 15 -3.70 -7.52 1.89
N LEU A 16 -4.95 -7.84 2.23
CA LEU A 16 -5.58 -9.07 1.77
C LEU A 16 -6.58 -8.70 0.70
N ALA A 17 -6.46 -9.33 -0.46
CA ALA A 17 -7.27 -8.97 -1.60
C ALA A 17 -7.70 -10.21 -2.36
N LYS A 18 -8.72 -10.03 -3.20
CA LYS A 18 -9.14 -11.08 -4.11
C LYS A 18 -8.09 -11.24 -5.20
N GLU A 19 -7.75 -12.48 -5.53
CA GLU A 19 -6.81 -12.73 -6.61
C GLU A 19 -7.45 -12.29 -7.92
N SER A 20 -6.92 -11.23 -8.52
CA SER A 20 -7.45 -10.66 -9.73
C SER A 20 -6.37 -9.83 -10.40
N PRO A 21 -6.27 -9.89 -11.74
CA PRO A 21 -5.28 -9.05 -12.43
C PRO A 21 -5.49 -7.57 -12.19
N SER A 22 -6.72 -7.15 -11.93
CA SER A 22 -7.00 -5.72 -11.75
C SER A 22 -6.55 -5.19 -10.40
N VAL A 23 -6.28 -6.06 -9.42
CA VAL A 23 -5.90 -5.58 -8.09
C VAL A 23 -4.60 -4.81 -8.13
N TYR A 24 -3.64 -5.24 -8.93
CA TYR A 24 -2.37 -4.50 -9.06
C TYR A 24 -2.59 -3.12 -9.65
N VAL A 25 -3.43 -3.05 -10.68
CA VAL A 25 -3.73 -1.77 -11.33
C VAL A 25 -4.39 -0.82 -10.34
N GLU A 26 -5.34 -1.32 -9.56
CA GLU A 26 -6.01 -0.51 -8.55
C GLU A 26 -5.02 0.03 -7.52
N ILE A 27 -4.13 -0.83 -7.04
CA ILE A 27 -3.16 -0.44 -6.03
C ILE A 27 -2.18 0.59 -6.58
N THR A 28 -1.62 0.34 -7.76
CA THR A 28 -0.64 1.26 -8.33
C THR A 28 -1.27 2.61 -8.68
N ASN A 29 -2.50 2.60 -9.16
CA ASN A 29 -3.20 3.86 -9.43
C ASN A 29 -3.44 4.65 -8.15
N ALA A 30 -3.81 3.96 -7.07
CA ALA A 30 -4.03 4.62 -5.79
C ALA A 30 -2.77 5.29 -5.28
N PHE A 31 -1.63 4.59 -5.36
CA PHE A 31 -0.37 5.16 -4.91
C PHE A 31 0.05 6.34 -5.79
N SER A 32 -0.23 6.25 -7.09
CA SER A 32 0.07 7.34 -8.00
C SER A 32 -0.73 8.58 -7.64
N GLU A 33 -2.02 8.40 -7.32
CA GLU A 33 -2.88 9.53 -6.93
C GLU A 33 -2.41 10.18 -5.64
N LEU A 34 -1.88 9.39 -4.73
CA LEU A 34 -1.43 9.90 -3.43
C LEU A 34 0.00 10.42 -3.46
N ASN A 35 0.68 10.25 -4.59
CA ASN A 35 2.09 10.63 -4.73
C ASN A 35 2.98 9.94 -3.70
N ILE A 36 2.72 8.68 -3.45
CA ILE A 36 3.47 7.90 -2.47
C ILE A 36 4.39 6.94 -3.21
N LYS A 37 5.64 6.91 -2.78
CA LYS A 37 6.63 6.06 -3.41
C LYS A 37 6.56 4.66 -2.83
N ILE A 38 6.48 3.66 -3.71
CA ILE A 38 6.54 2.26 -3.31
C ILE A 38 8.01 1.85 -3.29
N ILE A 39 8.45 1.34 -2.15
CA ILE A 39 9.83 0.89 -1.96
C ILE A 39 9.95 -0.58 -2.32
N SER A 40 8.96 -1.37 -1.91
CA SER A 40 8.98 -2.80 -2.19
C SER A 40 7.56 -3.31 -2.31
N LEU A 41 7.42 -4.43 -3.00
CA LEU A 41 6.11 -5.05 -3.18
C LEU A 41 6.32 -6.55 -3.27
N ASN A 42 5.72 -7.27 -2.34
CA ASN A 42 5.77 -8.72 -2.31
C ASN A 42 4.36 -9.27 -2.28
N THR A 43 4.15 -10.34 -3.03
CA THR A 43 2.85 -10.96 -3.10
C THR A 43 2.97 -12.44 -2.82
N SER A 44 1.92 -12.99 -2.23
CA SER A 44 1.83 -14.43 -1.99
C SER A 44 0.36 -14.80 -1.90
N ILE A 45 0.08 -16.09 -1.95
CA ILE A 45 -1.26 -16.60 -1.79
C ILE A 45 -1.29 -17.35 -0.47
N ASN A 46 -2.23 -17.01 0.41
CA ASN A 46 -2.29 -17.66 1.71
C ASN A 46 -3.09 -18.97 1.60
N LYS A 47 -3.27 -19.64 2.73
CA LYS A 47 -3.92 -20.96 2.76
C LYS A 47 -5.37 -20.90 2.31
N ASN A 48 -5.99 -19.75 2.42
CA ASN A 48 -7.39 -19.58 2.03
C ASN A 48 -7.54 -19.22 0.57
N GLY A 49 -6.45 -19.13 -0.17
CA GLY A 49 -6.49 -18.72 -1.56
C GLY A 49 -6.60 -17.23 -1.75
N GLU A 50 -6.40 -16.46 -0.71
CA GLU A 50 -6.45 -15.01 -0.79
C GLU A 50 -5.09 -14.46 -1.17
N PHE A 51 -5.11 -13.36 -1.90
CA PHE A 51 -3.89 -12.70 -2.33
C PHE A 51 -3.39 -11.81 -1.21
N GLN A 52 -2.22 -12.13 -0.72
CA GLN A 52 -1.60 -11.34 0.34
C GLN A 52 -0.51 -10.47 -0.26
N ILE A 53 -0.63 -9.16 -0.08
CA ILE A 53 0.28 -8.20 -0.67
C ILE A 53 0.94 -7.41 0.46
N LYS A 54 2.25 -7.45 0.50
CA LYS A 54 3.02 -6.68 1.47
C LYS A 54 3.73 -5.57 0.72
N ILE A 55 3.44 -4.33 1.07
CA ILE A 55 3.98 -3.17 0.38
C ILE A 55 4.78 -2.32 1.34
N GLY A 56 6.02 -2.02 0.96
CA GLY A 56 6.83 -1.05 1.68
C GLY A 56 6.68 0.30 1.00
N VAL A 57 6.36 1.32 1.76
CA VAL A 57 6.13 2.66 1.23
C VAL A 57 6.95 3.67 2.00
N LEU A 58 7.27 4.77 1.34
CA LEU A 58 7.95 5.89 1.96
C LEU A 58 6.92 6.98 2.25
N VAL A 59 6.71 7.27 3.51
CA VAL A 59 5.71 8.27 3.92
C VAL A 59 6.36 9.32 4.80
N LYS A 60 5.76 10.49 4.85
CA LYS A 60 6.30 11.61 5.60
C LYS A 60 5.83 11.62 7.04
N ASP A 61 4.61 11.14 7.28
CA ASP A 61 4.03 11.18 8.61
C ASP A 61 2.92 10.14 8.72
N LYS A 62 2.35 10.04 9.90
CA LYS A 62 1.29 9.07 10.16
C LYS A 62 0.01 9.39 9.41
N ASP A 63 -0.26 10.67 9.19
CA ASP A 63 -1.46 11.07 8.44
C ASP A 63 -1.38 10.56 7.02
N GLN A 64 -0.22 10.66 6.41
CA GLN A 64 -0.03 10.16 5.05
C GLN A 64 -0.20 8.64 5.00
N LEU A 65 0.35 7.95 6.01
CA LEU A 65 0.19 6.50 6.10
C LEU A 65 -1.27 6.12 6.26
N GLN A 66 -2.01 6.87 7.08
CA GLN A 66 -3.42 6.60 7.28
C GLN A 66 -4.22 6.80 5.99
N LYS A 67 -3.87 7.82 5.22
CA LYS A 67 -4.51 8.06 3.94
C LYS A 67 -4.29 6.90 2.98
N VAL A 68 -3.08 6.34 2.98
CA VAL A 68 -2.78 5.16 2.16
C VAL A 68 -3.65 4.00 2.57
N LYS A 69 -3.73 3.72 3.87
CA LYS A 69 -4.53 2.60 4.37
C LYS A 69 -6.01 2.80 4.03
N ASN A 70 -6.52 4.00 4.20
CA ASN A 70 -7.91 4.31 3.87
C ASN A 70 -8.18 4.11 2.38
N LYS A 71 -7.25 4.56 1.55
CA LYS A 71 -7.40 4.42 0.10
C LYS A 71 -7.41 2.95 -0.30
N MET A 72 -6.49 2.17 0.29
CA MET A 72 -6.43 0.74 -0.01
C MET A 72 -7.71 0.03 0.41
N SER A 73 -8.23 0.34 1.59
CA SER A 73 -9.43 -0.31 2.08
C SER A 73 -10.68 0.06 1.28
N SER A 74 -10.63 1.13 0.51
CA SER A 74 -11.76 1.53 -0.33
C SER A 74 -11.77 0.80 -1.68
N LEU A 75 -10.73 0.07 -2.01
CA LEU A 75 -10.65 -0.64 -3.28
C LEU A 75 -11.57 -1.86 -3.27
N PRO A 76 -12.32 -2.09 -4.35
CA PRO A 76 -13.30 -3.17 -4.36
C PRO A 76 -12.69 -4.57 -4.25
N SER A 77 -11.45 -4.74 -4.69
CA SER A 77 -10.79 -6.05 -4.63
C SER A 77 -10.14 -6.33 -3.29
N VAL A 78 -10.07 -5.34 -2.41
CA VAL A 78 -9.36 -5.47 -1.14
C VAL A 78 -10.34 -5.87 -0.04
N PHE A 79 -9.98 -6.92 0.71
CA PHE A 79 -10.79 -7.39 1.83
C PHE A 79 -10.37 -6.71 3.13
N GLU A 80 -9.06 -6.54 3.33
CA GLU A 80 -8.55 -6.06 4.60
C GLU A 80 -7.22 -5.38 4.41
N VAL A 81 -6.98 -4.34 5.19
CA VAL A 81 -5.69 -3.61 5.21
C VAL A 81 -5.21 -3.58 6.65
N LYS A 82 -3.94 -3.96 6.86
CA LYS A 82 -3.35 -3.95 8.22
C LYS A 82 -2.19 -3.00 8.34
#